data_c6b3bf90235ff8e298e940c151d2eda7
#
_entry.id   c6b3bf90235ff8e298e940c151d2eda7
#
_cell.length_a   1.000
_cell.length_b   1.000
_cell.length_c   1.000
_cell.angle_alpha   90.00
_cell.angle_beta   90.00
_cell.angle_gamma   90.00
#
_symmetry.space_group_name_H-M   'P 1'
#
loop_
_entity.id
_entity.type
_entity.pdbx_description
1 polymer ?
#
loop_
_entity_poly.entity_id
_entity_poly.type
_entity_poly.pdbx_seq_one_letter_code
_entity_poly.pdbx_strand_id
1 'polypeptide(L)'
;MPGIRSQFSKDFIFGAATAAYQIEGSKFGGCGESIWDHFAKNGGTENGDDGSLACDHFHRFEEDLDLLVDAGFDAYRFSFSWSRLFPDGKNLNIEGLDFYKQLLDAINSRGLRPFGTAYHWDMPQALGQLGGWTVRENAERFGDYMGFIARTFGDGLENLVSINEPWCVAWLSHYLGEHAPGLKDLNSAASANHFVCLGHGLGVQAARAETAKPIGIVLNFTPGRVENRSDSDITALERYEAVTNTWYLSAVTKGKYPHAALSELEPLLPRNWQRDMDIIRAPIDFIGINYYTTQMLKAGGQDFPYVEIVDRNFPKTDMGWEIEPKGLADAINLVSQYAPDMPLYITENGMASEKSISDPDRIKYYQDHLNVVAKVAQTLPIKGYFAWSLLDNFEWAFGYKKRFGLVYVDYETQQRTKKDSFKWWQSELVRPLA
;
A
#
# COMPACT_ATOMS: atom_id res chain seq x y z
N MET A 1 -11.57 -31.30 -2.18
CA MET A 1 -12.57 -30.23 -1.91
C MET A 1 -12.37 -29.17 -2.99
N PRO A 2 -13.41 -28.45 -3.42
CA PRO A 2 -13.21 -27.37 -4.36
C PRO A 2 -12.28 -26.31 -3.75
N GLY A 3 -11.31 -25.79 -4.54
CA GLY A 3 -10.35 -24.79 -4.08
C GLY A 3 -10.99 -23.45 -3.72
N ILE A 4 -10.21 -22.55 -3.10
CA ILE A 4 -10.68 -21.24 -2.62
C ILE A 4 -11.33 -20.40 -3.74
N ARG A 5 -10.80 -20.49 -4.97
CA ARG A 5 -11.35 -19.77 -6.14
C ARG A 5 -12.83 -20.06 -6.36
N SER A 6 -13.32 -21.29 -6.06
CA SER A 6 -14.72 -21.66 -6.24
C SER A 6 -15.71 -20.96 -5.31
N GLN A 7 -15.23 -20.29 -4.26
CA GLN A 7 -16.05 -19.53 -3.33
C GLN A 7 -16.37 -18.11 -3.83
N PHE A 8 -15.76 -17.69 -4.95
CA PHE A 8 -15.88 -16.36 -5.51
C PHE A 8 -16.54 -16.38 -6.90
N SER A 9 -17.00 -15.24 -7.37
CA SER A 9 -17.50 -15.09 -8.73
C SER A 9 -16.41 -15.39 -9.77
N LYS A 10 -16.82 -15.75 -10.99
CA LYS A 10 -15.88 -16.05 -12.09
C LYS A 10 -14.97 -14.87 -12.44
N ASP A 11 -15.47 -13.64 -12.23
CA ASP A 11 -14.76 -12.40 -12.53
C ASP A 11 -13.92 -11.87 -11.36
N PHE A 12 -13.90 -12.59 -10.23
CA PHE A 12 -13.09 -12.23 -9.08
C PHE A 12 -11.61 -12.44 -9.39
N ILE A 13 -10.79 -11.42 -9.10
CA ILE A 13 -9.37 -11.38 -9.45
C ILE A 13 -8.54 -11.83 -8.25
N PHE A 14 -7.69 -12.81 -8.46
CA PHE A 14 -6.63 -13.17 -7.50
C PHE A 14 -5.28 -12.69 -8.02
N GLY A 15 -4.53 -12.00 -7.18
CA GLY A 15 -3.20 -11.49 -7.53
C GLY A 15 -2.22 -11.58 -6.36
N ALA A 16 -0.98 -11.21 -6.65
CA ALA A 16 0.00 -10.88 -5.62
C ALA A 16 0.57 -9.48 -5.90
N ALA A 17 1.09 -8.85 -4.84
CA ALA A 17 1.57 -7.49 -4.89
C ALA A 17 3.07 -7.40 -4.55
N THR A 18 3.71 -6.33 -5.03
CA THR A 18 5.06 -5.87 -4.64
C THR A 18 5.13 -4.34 -4.72
N ALA A 19 6.22 -3.75 -4.24
CA ALA A 19 6.52 -2.34 -4.43
C ALA A 19 7.94 -2.16 -4.99
N ALA A 20 8.11 -1.16 -5.85
CA ALA A 20 9.33 -0.93 -6.63
C ALA A 20 10.59 -0.88 -5.77
N TYR A 21 10.64 0.01 -4.77
CA TYR A 21 11.82 0.17 -3.92
C TYR A 21 12.19 -1.11 -3.15
N GLN A 22 11.17 -1.90 -2.80
CA GLN A 22 11.35 -3.13 -2.01
C GLN A 22 11.95 -4.29 -2.81
N ILE A 23 11.84 -4.29 -4.15
CA ILE A 23 12.25 -5.44 -4.97
C ILE A 23 13.20 -5.11 -6.12
N GLU A 24 13.14 -3.91 -6.72
CA GLU A 24 13.81 -3.64 -7.99
C GLU A 24 15.33 -3.49 -7.89
N GLY A 25 15.82 -2.88 -6.83
CA GLY A 25 17.22 -2.45 -6.69
C GLY A 25 17.45 -1.04 -7.22
N SER A 26 17.62 -0.06 -6.29
CA SER A 26 17.76 1.35 -6.62
C SER A 26 19.11 1.69 -7.28
N LYS A 27 20.12 0.80 -7.20
CA LYS A 27 21.42 1.00 -7.87
C LYS A 27 21.42 0.72 -9.37
N PHE A 28 20.31 0.21 -9.93
CA PHE A 28 20.21 -0.19 -11.34
C PHE A 28 19.41 0.80 -12.16
N GLY A 29 19.63 0.80 -13.49
CA GLY A 29 18.78 1.49 -14.45
C GLY A 29 18.75 3.00 -14.30
N GLY A 30 19.84 3.63 -13.86
CA GLY A 30 19.92 5.09 -13.71
C GLY A 30 18.94 5.66 -12.66
N CYS A 31 18.46 4.85 -11.72
CA CYS A 31 17.59 5.30 -10.64
C CYS A 31 18.30 6.36 -9.78
N GLY A 32 17.60 7.45 -9.44
CA GLY A 32 18.10 8.47 -8.53
C GLY A 32 17.98 8.05 -7.07
N GLU A 33 18.73 8.74 -6.21
CA GLU A 33 18.58 8.58 -4.75
C GLU A 33 17.14 8.93 -4.34
N SER A 34 16.50 8.04 -3.62
CA SER A 34 15.18 8.26 -3.01
C SER A 34 15.31 8.75 -1.57
N ILE A 35 14.20 9.23 -0.99
CA ILE A 35 14.13 9.54 0.45
C ILE A 35 14.45 8.31 1.31
N TRP A 36 14.18 7.09 0.81
CA TRP A 36 14.49 5.84 1.51
C TRP A 36 15.96 5.49 1.47
N ASP A 37 16.67 5.68 0.32
CA ASP A 37 18.12 5.52 0.25
C ASP A 37 18.82 6.49 1.22
N HIS A 38 18.34 7.74 1.27
CA HIS A 38 18.86 8.74 2.20
C HIS A 38 18.59 8.37 3.67
N PHE A 39 17.39 7.91 3.98
CA PHE A 39 16.99 7.49 5.33
C PHE A 39 17.81 6.30 5.82
N ALA A 40 17.97 5.27 4.99
CA ALA A 40 18.81 4.10 5.30
C ALA A 40 20.27 4.48 5.56
N LYS A 41 20.85 5.31 4.69
CA LYS A 41 22.22 5.81 4.82
C LYS A 41 22.46 6.59 6.11
N ASN A 42 21.42 7.21 6.67
CA ASN A 42 21.46 7.94 7.94
C ASN A 42 21.03 7.09 9.15
N GLY A 43 20.97 5.77 9.03
CA GLY A 43 20.67 4.84 10.12
C GLY A 43 19.21 4.70 10.46
N GLY A 44 18.30 5.03 9.53
CA GLY A 44 16.86 4.89 9.72
C GLY A 44 16.32 3.47 9.56
N THR A 45 17.16 2.52 9.14
CA THR A 45 16.78 1.12 8.92
C THR A 45 17.58 0.17 9.81
N GLU A 46 17.00 -1.00 10.14
CA GLU A 46 17.73 -2.04 10.87
C GLU A 46 18.97 -2.48 10.06
N ASN A 47 20.08 -2.70 10.76
CA ASN A 47 21.40 -3.12 10.22
C ASN A 47 22.00 -2.18 9.15
N GLY A 48 21.39 -1.02 8.87
CA GLY A 48 21.77 -0.17 7.74
C GLY A 48 21.39 -0.79 6.39
N ASP A 49 20.44 -1.71 6.37
CA ASP A 49 19.92 -2.31 5.15
C ASP A 49 19.27 -1.25 4.26
N ASP A 50 19.39 -1.39 2.95
CA ASP A 50 18.80 -0.48 1.94
C ASP A 50 18.20 -1.23 0.75
N GLY A 51 17.49 -0.52 -0.11
CA GLY A 51 16.87 -1.05 -1.32
C GLY A 51 17.82 -1.09 -2.53
N SER A 52 19.15 -0.91 -2.36
CA SER A 52 20.07 -0.77 -3.50
C SER A 52 20.16 -2.02 -4.37
N LEU A 53 20.15 -3.21 -3.78
CA LEU A 53 20.04 -4.50 -4.47
C LEU A 53 18.63 -5.06 -4.40
N ALA A 54 18.01 -4.99 -3.24
CA ALA A 54 16.70 -5.56 -2.95
C ALA A 54 16.59 -7.03 -3.40
N CYS A 55 15.66 -7.30 -4.32
CA CYS A 55 15.50 -8.63 -4.93
C CYS A 55 16.03 -8.69 -6.36
N ASP A 56 16.77 -7.68 -6.81
CA ASP A 56 17.28 -7.61 -8.20
C ASP A 56 16.18 -7.83 -9.27
N HIS A 57 14.96 -7.38 -8.97
CA HIS A 57 13.82 -7.53 -9.88
C HIS A 57 14.06 -6.78 -11.21
N PHE A 58 14.85 -5.70 -11.19
CA PHE A 58 15.22 -4.96 -12.39
C PHE A 58 15.80 -5.88 -13.49
N HIS A 59 16.59 -6.89 -13.12
CA HIS A 59 17.16 -7.85 -14.07
C HIS A 59 16.39 -9.18 -14.13
N ARG A 60 15.55 -9.48 -13.12
CA ARG A 60 14.91 -10.79 -12.93
C ARG A 60 13.39 -10.74 -13.04
N PHE A 61 12.81 -9.65 -13.54
CA PHE A 61 11.36 -9.49 -13.62
C PHE A 61 10.67 -10.62 -14.40
N GLU A 62 11.30 -11.17 -15.44
CA GLU A 62 10.77 -12.28 -16.21
C GLU A 62 10.57 -13.52 -15.33
N GLU A 63 11.59 -13.88 -14.54
CA GLU A 63 11.53 -15.00 -13.58
C GLU A 63 10.43 -14.78 -12.52
N ASP A 64 10.34 -13.55 -11.99
CA ASP A 64 9.37 -13.21 -10.97
C ASP A 64 7.93 -13.21 -11.52
N LEU A 65 7.72 -12.79 -12.77
CA LEU A 65 6.43 -12.89 -13.45
C LEU A 65 6.01 -14.33 -13.74
N ASP A 66 6.97 -15.20 -14.08
CA ASP A 66 6.71 -16.63 -14.28
C ASP A 66 6.21 -17.30 -12.99
N LEU A 67 6.68 -16.85 -11.80
CA LEU A 67 6.16 -17.30 -10.52
C LEU A 67 4.68 -16.95 -10.32
N LEU A 68 4.23 -15.75 -10.76
CA LEU A 68 2.81 -15.38 -10.69
C LEU A 68 1.93 -16.30 -11.55
N VAL A 69 2.37 -16.58 -12.76
CA VAL A 69 1.67 -17.49 -13.68
C VAL A 69 1.61 -18.90 -13.10
N ASP A 70 2.74 -19.40 -12.58
CA ASP A 70 2.83 -20.73 -11.99
C ASP A 70 1.96 -20.89 -10.72
N ALA A 71 1.82 -19.84 -9.92
CA ALA A 71 0.90 -19.82 -8.79
C ALA A 71 -0.58 -19.79 -9.20
N GLY A 72 -0.90 -19.50 -10.47
CA GLY A 72 -2.26 -19.39 -11.00
C GLY A 72 -2.94 -18.05 -10.71
N PHE A 73 -2.17 -16.99 -10.40
CA PHE A 73 -2.71 -15.64 -10.23
C PHE A 73 -3.20 -15.06 -11.55
N ASP A 74 -4.21 -14.21 -11.47
CA ASP A 74 -4.83 -13.50 -12.60
C ASP A 74 -4.19 -12.14 -12.85
N ALA A 75 -3.55 -11.56 -11.80
CA ALA A 75 -3.10 -10.18 -11.80
C ALA A 75 -1.79 -10.00 -11.01
N TYR A 76 -1.06 -8.97 -11.41
CA TYR A 76 0.10 -8.48 -10.67
C TYR A 76 -0.09 -7.02 -10.29
N ARG A 77 -0.01 -6.70 -8.99
CA ARG A 77 0.02 -5.34 -8.50
C ARG A 77 1.48 -4.95 -8.22
N PHE A 78 1.94 -3.90 -8.88
CA PHE A 78 3.30 -3.36 -8.77
C PHE A 78 3.26 -1.84 -8.64
N SER A 79 4.37 -1.20 -8.31
CA SER A 79 4.46 0.25 -8.34
C SER A 79 5.51 0.75 -9.34
N PHE A 80 5.29 1.97 -9.84
CA PHE A 80 6.31 2.71 -10.56
C PHE A 80 7.21 3.44 -9.56
N SER A 81 8.52 3.37 -9.73
CA SER A 81 9.45 4.16 -8.93
C SER A 81 9.56 5.57 -9.49
N TRP A 82 9.14 6.55 -8.67
CA TRP A 82 9.29 7.96 -9.06
C TRP A 82 10.77 8.31 -9.22
N SER A 83 11.62 7.83 -8.31
CA SER A 83 13.08 8.03 -8.37
C SER A 83 13.75 7.37 -9.58
N ARG A 84 13.17 6.29 -10.13
CA ARG A 84 13.68 5.66 -11.34
C ARG A 84 13.26 6.41 -12.60
N LEU A 85 12.00 6.85 -12.67
CA LEU A 85 11.49 7.58 -13.84
C LEU A 85 12.02 9.02 -13.89
N PHE A 86 12.14 9.68 -12.73
CA PHE A 86 12.58 11.06 -12.62
C PHE A 86 13.62 11.20 -11.49
N PRO A 87 14.89 10.83 -11.72
CA PRO A 87 15.94 10.74 -10.70
C PRO A 87 16.17 12.01 -9.89
N ASP A 88 15.98 13.16 -10.48
CA ASP A 88 16.09 14.50 -9.88
C ASP A 88 14.73 15.17 -9.64
N GLY A 89 13.63 14.41 -9.80
CA GLY A 89 12.27 14.91 -9.70
C GLY A 89 11.77 15.72 -10.89
N LYS A 90 12.57 15.87 -11.98
CA LYS A 90 12.25 16.71 -13.13
C LYS A 90 12.56 16.07 -14.47
N ASN A 91 13.78 15.54 -14.64
CA ASN A 91 14.24 15.01 -15.92
C ASN A 91 13.95 13.52 -16.04
N LEU A 92 13.37 13.15 -17.18
CA LEU A 92 13.00 11.75 -17.46
C LEU A 92 14.28 10.91 -17.67
N ASN A 93 14.35 9.79 -16.97
CA ASN A 93 15.33 8.75 -17.18
C ASN A 93 14.84 7.74 -18.22
N ILE A 94 15.53 7.69 -19.36
CA ILE A 94 15.13 6.83 -20.49
C ILE A 94 15.33 5.35 -20.16
N GLU A 95 16.35 4.97 -19.40
CA GLU A 95 16.59 3.58 -19.00
C GLU A 95 15.48 3.09 -18.07
N GLY A 96 15.04 3.94 -17.12
CA GLY A 96 13.90 3.65 -16.26
C GLY A 96 12.56 3.57 -17.03
N LEU A 97 12.38 4.43 -18.02
CA LEU A 97 11.22 4.37 -18.91
C LEU A 97 11.18 3.05 -19.70
N ASP A 98 12.30 2.65 -20.28
CA ASP A 98 12.39 1.41 -21.07
C ASP A 98 12.20 0.17 -20.22
N PHE A 99 12.69 0.18 -18.97
CA PHE A 99 12.45 -0.89 -18.01
C PHE A 99 10.94 -1.09 -17.77
N TYR A 100 10.18 -0.03 -17.45
CA TYR A 100 8.75 -0.17 -17.19
C TYR A 100 7.93 -0.52 -18.43
N LYS A 101 8.35 -0.13 -19.62
CA LYS A 101 7.73 -0.61 -20.86
C LYS A 101 7.93 -2.13 -21.03
N GLN A 102 9.16 -2.62 -20.84
CA GLN A 102 9.47 -4.05 -20.93
C GLN A 102 8.72 -4.84 -19.84
N LEU A 103 8.69 -4.35 -18.61
CA LEU A 103 7.95 -4.97 -17.52
C LEU A 103 6.45 -5.09 -17.87
N LEU A 104 5.83 -4.01 -18.36
CA LEU A 104 4.42 -3.99 -18.68
C LEU A 104 4.10 -4.91 -19.88
N ASP A 105 4.95 -4.92 -20.90
CA ASP A 105 4.82 -5.84 -22.03
C ASP A 105 4.95 -7.30 -21.59
N ALA A 106 5.88 -7.59 -20.67
CA ALA A 106 6.08 -8.93 -20.13
C ALA A 106 4.89 -9.40 -19.26
N ILE A 107 4.27 -8.51 -18.46
CA ILE A 107 3.05 -8.82 -17.71
C ILE A 107 1.90 -9.15 -18.67
N ASN A 108 1.65 -8.28 -19.65
CA ASN A 108 0.56 -8.45 -20.60
C ASN A 108 0.74 -9.69 -21.50
N SER A 109 1.97 -9.99 -21.93
CA SER A 109 2.25 -11.19 -22.76
C SER A 109 1.99 -12.51 -22.05
N ARG A 110 2.03 -12.50 -20.71
CA ARG A 110 1.68 -13.65 -19.87
C ARG A 110 0.19 -13.75 -19.55
N GLY A 111 -0.63 -12.82 -20.03
CA GLY A 111 -2.05 -12.76 -19.73
C GLY A 111 -2.36 -12.33 -18.28
N LEU A 112 -1.38 -11.79 -17.57
CA LEU A 112 -1.59 -11.18 -16.26
C LEU A 112 -2.20 -9.78 -16.41
N ARG A 113 -3.09 -9.41 -15.50
CA ARG A 113 -3.71 -8.08 -15.45
C ARG A 113 -2.82 -7.12 -14.64
N PRO A 114 -2.25 -6.05 -15.23
CA PRO A 114 -1.32 -5.17 -14.53
C PRO A 114 -2.05 -4.08 -13.75
N PHE A 115 -1.89 -4.10 -12.43
CA PHE A 115 -2.38 -3.10 -11.48
C PHE A 115 -1.22 -2.18 -11.11
N GLY A 116 -1.18 -0.98 -11.70
CA GLY A 116 -0.08 -0.03 -11.52
C GLY A 116 -0.35 0.94 -10.36
N THR A 117 0.61 1.12 -9.46
CA THR A 117 0.59 2.13 -8.40
C THR A 117 1.59 3.22 -8.72
N ALA A 118 1.15 4.48 -8.79
CA ALA A 118 2.05 5.59 -9.13
C ALA A 118 3.03 5.91 -8.01
N TYR A 119 2.61 5.86 -6.74
CA TYR A 119 3.46 6.17 -5.60
C TYR A 119 3.36 5.12 -4.50
N HIS A 120 4.48 4.46 -4.22
CA HIS A 120 4.65 3.54 -3.10
C HIS A 120 5.93 3.90 -2.33
N TRP A 121 5.97 5.19 -1.89
CA TRP A 121 6.83 5.81 -0.88
C TRP A 121 8.24 6.23 -1.32
N ASP A 122 8.67 5.93 -2.52
CA ASP A 122 10.02 6.19 -3.04
C ASP A 122 10.15 7.54 -3.78
N MET A 123 9.81 8.63 -3.10
CA MET A 123 10.01 9.99 -3.63
C MET A 123 11.50 10.26 -3.92
N PRO A 124 11.84 10.91 -5.04
CA PRO A 124 13.20 11.39 -5.29
C PRO A 124 13.73 12.26 -4.16
N GLN A 125 14.96 12.01 -3.67
CA GLN A 125 15.58 12.77 -2.60
C GLN A 125 15.71 14.26 -2.95
N ALA A 126 15.86 14.60 -4.22
CA ALA A 126 15.85 15.99 -4.67
C ALA A 126 14.54 16.73 -4.31
N LEU A 127 13.39 16.03 -4.36
CA LEU A 127 12.09 16.57 -3.90
C LEU A 127 11.98 16.52 -2.37
N GLY A 128 12.55 15.52 -1.73
CA GLY A 128 12.69 15.46 -0.27
C GLY A 128 13.41 16.66 0.29
N GLN A 129 14.52 17.08 -0.32
CA GLN A 129 15.28 18.28 0.04
C GLN A 129 14.49 19.59 -0.16
N LEU A 130 13.51 19.60 -1.04
CA LEU A 130 12.60 20.74 -1.24
C LEU A 130 11.37 20.69 -0.32
N GLY A 131 11.41 19.86 0.73
CA GLY A 131 10.34 19.75 1.73
C GLY A 131 9.43 18.54 1.58
N GLY A 132 9.64 17.68 0.59
CA GLY A 132 8.86 16.45 0.41
C GLY A 132 7.34 16.71 0.40
N TRP A 133 6.58 15.89 1.10
CA TRP A 133 5.12 16.05 1.22
C TRP A 133 4.67 17.19 2.14
N THR A 134 5.59 17.98 2.73
CA THR A 134 5.19 19.13 3.58
C THR A 134 4.93 20.41 2.78
N VAL A 135 5.13 20.39 1.45
CA VAL A 135 4.97 21.55 0.58
C VAL A 135 4.03 21.26 -0.61
N ARG A 136 3.23 22.26 -0.96
CA ARG A 136 2.23 22.19 -2.05
C ARG A 136 2.84 21.85 -3.40
N GLU A 137 3.98 22.45 -3.70
CA GLU A 137 4.64 22.31 -4.99
C GLU A 137 5.00 20.85 -5.32
N ASN A 138 5.25 20.03 -4.31
CA ASN A 138 5.52 18.60 -4.53
C ASN A 138 4.21 17.81 -4.76
N ALA A 139 3.08 18.25 -4.21
CA ALA A 139 1.77 17.70 -4.58
C ALA A 139 1.43 18.00 -6.05
N GLU A 140 1.76 19.20 -6.52
CA GLU A 140 1.59 19.61 -7.93
C GLU A 140 2.50 18.79 -8.86
N ARG A 141 3.79 18.61 -8.51
CA ARG A 141 4.72 17.74 -9.25
C ARG A 141 4.27 16.28 -9.29
N PHE A 142 3.64 15.80 -8.22
CA PHE A 142 3.06 14.45 -8.22
C PHE A 142 1.87 14.37 -9.20
N GLY A 143 1.07 15.41 -9.30
CA GLY A 143 0.04 15.51 -10.33
C GLY A 143 0.60 15.34 -11.75
N ASP A 144 1.67 16.07 -12.08
CA ASP A 144 2.38 15.96 -13.35
C ASP A 144 2.95 14.55 -13.58
N TYR A 145 3.56 13.97 -12.55
CA TYR A 145 4.10 12.61 -12.58
C TYR A 145 3.02 11.56 -12.86
N MET A 146 1.89 11.64 -12.19
CA MET A 146 0.78 10.70 -12.41
C MET A 146 0.15 10.86 -13.79
N GLY A 147 0.05 12.10 -14.31
CA GLY A 147 -0.35 12.37 -15.68
C GLY A 147 0.62 11.76 -16.70
N PHE A 148 1.93 11.84 -16.44
CA PHE A 148 2.95 11.18 -17.27
C PHE A 148 2.77 9.65 -17.27
N ILE A 149 2.56 9.02 -16.11
CA ILE A 149 2.32 7.57 -16.03
C ILE A 149 1.09 7.19 -16.85
N ALA A 150 -0.02 7.91 -16.67
CA ALA A 150 -1.27 7.62 -17.37
C ALA A 150 -1.12 7.72 -18.89
N ARG A 151 -0.47 8.78 -19.39
CA ARG A 151 -0.20 8.99 -20.81
C ARG A 151 0.71 7.91 -21.39
N THR A 152 1.74 7.50 -20.63
CA THR A 152 2.80 6.64 -21.14
C THR A 152 2.45 5.16 -21.06
N PHE A 153 1.79 4.75 -19.97
CA PHE A 153 1.54 3.35 -19.63
C PHE A 153 0.05 2.99 -19.54
N GLY A 154 -0.85 3.99 -19.52
CA GLY A 154 -2.26 3.78 -19.22
C GLY A 154 -2.94 2.72 -20.07
N ASP A 155 -2.69 2.70 -21.38
CA ASP A 155 -3.31 1.72 -22.30
C ASP A 155 -2.95 0.26 -21.93
N GLY A 156 -1.74 0.03 -21.42
CA GLY A 156 -1.27 -1.29 -20.99
C GLY A 156 -1.74 -1.72 -19.60
N LEU A 157 -2.27 -0.81 -18.78
CA LEU A 157 -2.71 -1.10 -17.42
C LEU A 157 -4.15 -1.64 -17.38
N GLU A 158 -4.45 -2.45 -16.39
CA GLU A 158 -5.82 -2.78 -15.99
C GLU A 158 -6.46 -1.61 -15.24
N ASN A 159 -5.74 -1.07 -14.26
CA ASN A 159 -6.10 0.13 -13.52
C ASN A 159 -4.85 0.87 -12.99
N LEU A 160 -5.06 2.11 -12.54
CA LEU A 160 -4.02 2.96 -11.96
C LEU A 160 -4.41 3.39 -10.55
N VAL A 161 -3.53 3.13 -9.59
CA VAL A 161 -3.61 3.61 -8.21
C VAL A 161 -2.75 4.86 -8.08
N SER A 162 -3.29 5.92 -7.49
CA SER A 162 -2.53 7.14 -7.25
C SER A 162 -1.45 6.96 -6.18
N ILE A 163 -1.86 6.67 -4.95
CA ILE A 163 -1.00 6.58 -3.78
C ILE A 163 -1.34 5.32 -3.00
N ASN A 164 -0.30 4.60 -2.56
CA ASN A 164 -0.42 3.56 -1.56
C ASN A 164 -0.28 4.14 -0.16
N GLU A 165 -1.28 3.91 0.69
CA GLU A 165 -1.26 4.17 2.14
C GLU A 165 -0.79 5.58 2.52
N PRO A 166 -1.56 6.61 2.21
CA PRO A 166 -1.18 7.98 2.56
C PRO A 166 -1.00 8.19 4.08
N TRP A 167 -1.59 7.33 4.93
CA TRP A 167 -1.34 7.33 6.37
C TRP A 167 0.12 7.03 6.70
N CYS A 168 0.70 6.01 6.08
CA CYS A 168 2.11 5.68 6.26
C CYS A 168 3.01 6.81 5.76
N VAL A 169 2.63 7.45 4.63
CA VAL A 169 3.37 8.59 4.05
C VAL A 169 3.38 9.80 4.99
N ALA A 170 2.29 10.05 5.72
CA ALA A 170 2.20 11.22 6.58
C ALA A 170 2.53 10.91 8.06
N TRP A 171 1.89 9.90 8.65
CA TRP A 171 2.04 9.65 10.09
C TRP A 171 3.32 8.90 10.45
N LEU A 172 3.61 7.75 9.80
CA LEU A 172 4.84 7.01 10.09
C LEU A 172 6.09 7.81 9.74
N SER A 173 6.01 8.61 8.66
CA SER A 173 7.15 9.33 8.11
C SER A 173 7.41 10.68 8.78
N HIS A 174 6.36 11.41 9.16
CA HIS A 174 6.49 12.82 9.60
C HIS A 174 6.11 13.04 11.07
N TYR A 175 5.36 12.12 11.69
CA TYR A 175 5.01 12.21 13.11
C TYR A 175 5.75 11.21 13.97
N LEU A 176 5.71 9.91 13.62
CA LEU A 176 6.37 8.85 14.37
C LEU A 176 7.86 8.74 14.03
N GLY A 177 8.25 9.14 12.84
CA GLY A 177 9.65 9.11 12.37
C GLY A 177 10.18 7.71 12.15
N GLU A 178 9.29 6.74 11.92
CA GLU A 178 9.63 5.33 11.69
C GLU A 178 9.95 5.07 10.22
N HIS A 179 9.41 5.88 9.32
CA HIS A 179 9.64 5.81 7.88
C HIS A 179 10.34 7.08 7.36
N ALA A 180 10.94 6.97 6.17
CA ALA A 180 11.55 8.11 5.49
C ALA A 180 10.52 9.24 5.27
N PRO A 181 10.86 10.50 5.53
CA PRO A 181 12.17 11.06 5.85
C PRO A 181 12.55 11.04 7.34
N GLY A 182 11.78 10.44 8.24
CA GLY A 182 12.12 10.25 9.64
C GLY A 182 11.85 11.46 10.54
N LEU A 183 10.88 12.31 10.17
CA LEU A 183 10.51 13.47 10.98
C LEU A 183 9.64 13.06 12.18
N LYS A 184 9.75 13.83 13.27
CA LYS A 184 8.98 13.64 14.51
C LYS A 184 8.31 14.94 14.90
N ASP A 185 7.42 15.44 14.03
CA ASP A 185 6.81 16.73 14.17
C ASP A 185 5.36 16.74 13.68
N LEU A 186 4.43 17.11 14.58
CA LEU A 186 2.99 17.11 14.27
C LEU A 186 2.61 18.16 13.20
N ASN A 187 3.32 19.31 13.12
CA ASN A 187 3.07 20.30 12.08
C ASN A 187 3.43 19.77 10.70
N SER A 188 4.59 19.09 10.61
CA SER A 188 5.02 18.42 9.38
C SER A 188 4.04 17.32 8.97
N ALA A 189 3.57 16.52 9.93
CA ALA A 189 2.58 15.50 9.68
C ALA A 189 1.23 16.07 9.21
N ALA A 190 0.74 17.15 9.83
CA ALA A 190 -0.50 17.82 9.41
C ALA A 190 -0.39 18.36 7.98
N SER A 191 0.76 18.97 7.63
CA SER A 191 1.03 19.43 6.27
C SER A 191 1.09 18.28 5.27
N ALA A 192 1.83 17.20 5.61
CA ALA A 192 1.95 16.01 4.77
C ALA A 192 0.60 15.30 4.59
N ASN A 193 -0.22 15.19 5.65
CA ASN A 193 -1.59 14.66 5.57
C ASN A 193 -2.45 15.38 4.54
N HIS A 194 -2.32 16.70 4.48
CA HIS A 194 -3.08 17.51 3.52
C HIS A 194 -2.51 17.41 2.11
N PHE A 195 -1.21 17.59 1.95
CA PHE A 195 -0.61 17.67 0.61
C PHE A 195 -0.52 16.30 -0.08
N VAL A 196 -0.44 15.18 0.64
CA VAL A 196 -0.58 13.85 0.03
C VAL A 196 -2.00 13.64 -0.52
N CYS A 197 -3.04 14.11 0.19
CA CYS A 197 -4.41 14.09 -0.33
C CYS A 197 -4.56 15.02 -1.54
N LEU A 198 -3.97 16.21 -1.51
CA LEU A 198 -3.99 17.15 -2.64
C LEU A 198 -3.28 16.54 -3.86
N GLY A 199 -2.12 15.92 -3.65
CA GLY A 199 -1.39 15.20 -4.70
C GLY A 199 -2.23 14.10 -5.33
N HIS A 200 -2.95 13.31 -4.51
CA HIS A 200 -3.92 12.34 -5.01
C HIS A 200 -4.93 13.00 -5.96
N GLY A 201 -5.60 14.04 -5.52
CA GLY A 201 -6.65 14.70 -6.32
C GLY A 201 -6.12 15.30 -7.63
N LEU A 202 -4.98 16.00 -7.57
CA LEU A 202 -4.30 16.53 -8.75
C LEU A 202 -3.86 15.41 -9.71
N GLY A 203 -3.33 14.32 -9.16
CA GLY A 203 -2.92 13.14 -9.92
C GLY A 203 -4.11 12.48 -10.63
N VAL A 204 -5.24 12.33 -9.94
CA VAL A 204 -6.48 11.78 -10.54
C VAL A 204 -6.95 12.66 -11.70
N GLN A 205 -6.97 13.99 -11.53
CA GLN A 205 -7.38 14.92 -12.58
C GLN A 205 -6.44 14.84 -13.79
N ALA A 206 -5.12 14.85 -13.57
CA ALA A 206 -4.13 14.76 -14.63
C ALA A 206 -4.19 13.40 -15.36
N ALA A 207 -4.29 12.30 -14.64
CA ALA A 207 -4.40 10.97 -15.23
C ALA A 207 -5.71 10.77 -16.00
N ARG A 208 -6.83 11.33 -15.50
CA ARG A 208 -8.13 11.23 -16.17
C ARG A 208 -8.15 11.95 -17.53
N ALA A 209 -7.31 12.97 -17.72
CA ALA A 209 -7.14 13.63 -19.01
C ALA A 209 -6.41 12.76 -20.03
N GLU A 210 -5.65 11.76 -19.59
CA GLU A 210 -4.76 10.97 -20.44
C GLU A 210 -5.25 9.53 -20.67
N THR A 211 -6.09 8.98 -19.79
CA THR A 211 -6.57 7.60 -19.91
C THR A 211 -8.02 7.43 -19.46
N ALA A 212 -8.72 6.47 -20.10
CA ALA A 212 -10.06 6.01 -19.69
C ALA A 212 -10.01 4.83 -18.72
N LYS A 213 -8.83 4.36 -18.34
CA LYS A 213 -8.67 3.25 -17.39
C LYS A 213 -9.17 3.63 -16.00
N PRO A 214 -9.67 2.67 -15.20
CA PRO A 214 -10.07 2.93 -13.83
C PRO A 214 -8.91 3.51 -13.00
N ILE A 215 -9.21 4.57 -12.23
CA ILE A 215 -8.26 5.23 -11.34
C ILE A 215 -8.79 5.14 -9.92
N GLY A 216 -7.93 4.76 -8.97
CA GLY A 216 -8.28 4.64 -7.54
C GLY A 216 -7.19 5.08 -6.59
N ILE A 217 -7.43 4.82 -5.33
CA ILE A 217 -6.46 5.01 -4.23
C ILE A 217 -6.43 3.75 -3.37
N VAL A 218 -5.30 3.47 -2.74
CA VAL A 218 -5.18 2.38 -1.76
C VAL A 218 -4.99 2.94 -0.37
N LEU A 219 -5.87 2.53 0.55
CA LEU A 219 -5.86 2.96 1.94
C LEU A 219 -5.59 1.76 2.86
N ASN A 220 -4.75 1.98 3.87
CA ASN A 220 -4.56 1.02 4.94
C ASN A 220 -5.61 1.22 6.03
N PHE A 221 -6.05 0.12 6.62
CA PHE A 221 -7.02 0.13 7.71
C PHE A 221 -6.52 -0.69 8.88
N THR A 222 -6.61 -0.09 10.06
CA THR A 222 -6.32 -0.76 11.34
C THR A 222 -7.49 -0.46 12.29
N PRO A 223 -8.62 -1.21 12.19
CA PRO A 223 -9.79 -0.95 12.99
C PRO A 223 -9.48 -0.99 14.49
N GLY A 224 -9.89 0.07 15.20
CA GLY A 224 -9.75 0.19 16.64
C GLY A 224 -10.90 -0.50 17.38
N ARG A 225 -10.62 -0.91 18.62
CA ARG A 225 -11.60 -1.45 19.56
C ARG A 225 -11.32 -0.92 20.95
N VAL A 226 -12.33 -0.87 21.79
CA VAL A 226 -12.18 -0.59 23.23
C VAL A 226 -12.77 -1.73 24.05
N GLU A 227 -12.10 -2.11 25.11
CA GLU A 227 -12.61 -3.13 26.04
C GLU A 227 -13.73 -2.58 26.90
N ASN A 228 -13.49 -1.42 27.50
CA ASN A 228 -14.48 -0.70 28.30
C ASN A 228 -15.11 0.40 27.46
N ARG A 229 -16.42 0.57 27.59
CA ARG A 229 -17.14 1.62 26.89
C ARG A 229 -17.35 2.86 27.79
N SER A 230 -16.29 3.28 28.47
CA SER A 230 -16.31 4.57 29.16
C SER A 230 -16.36 5.71 28.14
N ASP A 231 -16.89 6.87 28.52
CA ASP A 231 -16.93 8.05 27.63
C ASP A 231 -15.53 8.46 27.15
N SER A 232 -14.51 8.33 28.02
CA SER A 232 -13.12 8.59 27.67
C SER A 232 -12.58 7.63 26.64
N ASP A 233 -12.84 6.32 26.77
CA ASP A 233 -12.37 5.31 25.80
C ASP A 233 -13.08 5.45 24.45
N ILE A 234 -14.39 5.76 24.47
CA ILE A 234 -15.15 6.03 23.23
C ILE A 234 -14.58 7.24 22.51
N THR A 235 -14.32 8.36 23.21
CA THR A 235 -13.73 9.56 22.62
C THR A 235 -12.32 9.31 22.07
N ALA A 236 -11.52 8.49 22.76
CA ALA A 236 -10.20 8.10 22.30
C ALA A 236 -10.27 7.22 21.04
N LEU A 237 -11.21 6.27 21.00
CA LEU A 237 -11.48 5.45 19.82
C LEU A 237 -11.92 6.30 18.62
N GLU A 238 -12.84 7.26 18.81
CA GLU A 238 -13.29 8.15 17.73
C GLU A 238 -12.14 8.96 17.14
N ARG A 239 -11.21 9.46 17.97
CA ARG A 239 -10.01 10.15 17.49
C ARG A 239 -9.07 9.23 16.74
N TYR A 240 -8.80 8.05 17.28
CA TYR A 240 -7.97 7.03 16.62
C TYR A 240 -8.55 6.66 15.25
N GLU A 241 -9.83 6.33 15.18
CA GLU A 241 -10.52 6.01 13.93
C GLU A 241 -10.47 7.19 12.94
N ALA A 242 -10.59 8.42 13.46
CA ALA A 242 -10.52 9.62 12.64
C ALA A 242 -9.15 9.80 11.99
N VAL A 243 -8.07 9.53 12.72
CA VAL A 243 -6.69 9.66 12.22
C VAL A 243 -6.29 8.47 11.35
N THR A 244 -6.56 7.26 11.82
CA THR A 244 -5.99 6.04 11.23
C THR A 244 -6.82 5.55 10.04
N ASN A 245 -8.15 5.56 10.17
CA ASN A 245 -9.01 4.89 9.19
C ASN A 245 -9.85 5.84 8.34
N THR A 246 -10.28 6.99 8.88
CA THR A 246 -11.28 7.81 8.18
C THR A 246 -10.78 9.15 7.66
N TRP A 247 -9.57 9.61 8.01
CA TRP A 247 -9.02 10.87 7.50
C TRP A 247 -9.00 10.89 5.97
N TYR A 248 -8.29 9.94 5.38
CA TYR A 248 -8.13 9.84 3.92
C TYR A 248 -9.40 9.37 3.24
N LEU A 249 -10.08 8.38 3.82
CA LEU A 249 -11.34 7.85 3.29
C LEU A 249 -12.41 8.96 3.17
N SER A 250 -12.57 9.78 4.22
CA SER A 250 -13.50 10.89 4.21
C SER A 250 -13.07 12.01 3.25
N ALA A 251 -11.77 12.31 3.17
CA ALA A 251 -11.24 13.31 2.26
C ALA A 251 -11.58 12.95 0.79
N VAL A 252 -11.24 11.75 0.35
CA VAL A 252 -11.41 11.34 -1.07
C VAL A 252 -12.86 11.02 -1.46
N THR A 253 -13.72 10.64 -0.48
CA THR A 253 -15.12 10.28 -0.78
C THR A 253 -16.11 11.39 -0.48
N LYS A 254 -15.88 12.18 0.57
CA LYS A 254 -16.82 13.19 1.07
C LYS A 254 -16.31 14.63 0.93
N GLY A 255 -15.03 14.83 0.57
CA GLY A 255 -14.41 16.15 0.48
C GLY A 255 -14.35 16.88 1.83
N LYS A 256 -14.12 16.15 2.92
CA LYS A 256 -14.00 16.71 4.26
C LYS A 256 -13.15 15.85 5.18
N TYR A 257 -12.50 16.46 6.15
CA TYR A 257 -11.81 15.74 7.21
C TYR A 257 -12.75 15.39 8.37
N PRO A 258 -12.53 14.27 9.09
CA PRO A 258 -13.34 13.85 10.21
C PRO A 258 -13.16 14.81 11.40
N HIS A 259 -14.26 15.24 12.01
CA HIS A 259 -14.27 16.26 13.07
C HIS A 259 -13.44 15.85 14.29
N ALA A 260 -13.47 14.58 14.69
CA ALA A 260 -12.77 14.12 15.89
C ALA A 260 -11.23 14.28 15.81
N ALA A 261 -10.64 14.31 14.60
CA ALA A 261 -9.22 14.61 14.40
C ALA A 261 -9.01 16.07 13.99
N LEU A 262 -9.94 16.67 13.26
CA LEU A 262 -9.80 18.01 12.73
C LEU A 262 -9.73 19.07 13.83
N SER A 263 -10.44 18.88 14.95
CA SER A 263 -10.41 19.80 16.10
C SER A 263 -9.00 20.08 16.62
N GLU A 264 -8.11 19.08 16.55
CA GLU A 264 -6.71 19.22 16.99
C GLU A 264 -5.78 19.62 15.85
N LEU A 265 -6.04 19.13 14.64
CA LEU A 265 -5.13 19.31 13.50
C LEU A 265 -5.39 20.57 12.69
N GLU A 266 -6.59 21.16 12.75
CA GLU A 266 -6.96 22.33 11.93
C GLU A 266 -6.00 23.52 12.10
N PRO A 267 -5.54 23.88 13.32
CA PRO A 267 -4.58 24.97 13.48
C PRO A 267 -3.22 24.73 12.81
N LEU A 268 -2.90 23.45 12.52
CA LEU A 268 -1.63 23.01 11.95
C LEU A 268 -1.71 22.76 10.44
N LEU A 269 -2.93 22.71 9.89
CA LEU A 269 -3.14 22.51 8.45
C LEU A 269 -2.66 23.73 7.64
N PRO A 270 -2.26 23.52 6.38
CA PRO A 270 -1.88 24.62 5.49
C PRO A 270 -2.99 25.67 5.36
N ARG A 271 -2.60 26.94 5.22
CA ARG A 271 -3.58 28.04 5.05
C ARG A 271 -4.49 27.77 3.86
N ASN A 272 -5.81 28.02 4.06
CA ASN A 272 -6.85 27.83 3.04
C ASN A 272 -7.02 26.38 2.55
N TRP A 273 -6.64 25.39 3.35
CA TRP A 273 -6.78 23.98 3.04
C TRP A 273 -8.17 23.58 2.53
N GLN A 274 -9.21 24.28 2.99
CA GLN A 274 -10.61 24.03 2.60
C GLN A 274 -10.83 24.18 1.08
N ARG A 275 -10.05 25.03 0.40
CA ARG A 275 -10.15 25.26 -1.06
C ARG A 275 -9.68 24.08 -1.88
N ASP A 276 -8.90 23.21 -1.28
CA ASP A 276 -8.33 22.03 -1.95
C ASP A 276 -9.27 20.82 -1.89
N MET A 277 -10.30 20.86 -1.04
CA MET A 277 -11.15 19.70 -0.78
C MET A 277 -11.92 19.20 -2.02
N ASP A 278 -12.32 20.09 -2.92
CA ASP A 278 -12.95 19.71 -4.19
C ASP A 278 -11.95 19.04 -5.16
N ILE A 279 -10.68 19.42 -5.12
CA ILE A 279 -9.60 18.77 -5.87
C ILE A 279 -9.33 17.39 -5.26
N ILE A 280 -9.18 17.30 -3.94
CA ILE A 280 -8.92 16.06 -3.21
C ILE A 280 -10.01 15.02 -3.48
N ARG A 281 -11.27 15.45 -3.59
CA ARG A 281 -12.42 14.59 -3.91
C ARG A 281 -12.58 14.35 -5.42
N ALA A 282 -11.53 14.44 -6.21
CA ALA A 282 -11.63 14.08 -7.63
C ALA A 282 -12.24 12.68 -7.80
N PRO A 283 -13.16 12.47 -8.78
CA PRO A 283 -13.87 11.19 -8.93
C PRO A 283 -12.91 10.02 -9.18
N ILE A 284 -13.00 8.99 -8.35
CA ILE A 284 -12.27 7.72 -8.45
C ILE A 284 -13.22 6.59 -8.81
N ASP A 285 -12.70 5.48 -9.37
CA ASP A 285 -13.48 4.34 -9.86
C ASP A 285 -13.44 3.15 -8.91
N PHE A 286 -12.50 3.10 -7.97
CA PHE A 286 -12.37 2.03 -6.98
C PHE A 286 -11.56 2.50 -5.77
N ILE A 287 -11.68 1.73 -4.68
CA ILE A 287 -10.82 1.87 -3.49
C ILE A 287 -10.14 0.53 -3.22
N GLY A 288 -8.82 0.58 -3.02
CA GLY A 288 -8.04 -0.53 -2.51
C GLY A 288 -7.97 -0.49 -0.97
N ILE A 289 -8.03 -1.67 -0.38
CA ILE A 289 -7.99 -1.89 1.07
C ILE A 289 -6.75 -2.72 1.39
N ASN A 290 -5.81 -2.14 2.14
CA ASN A 290 -4.73 -2.88 2.78
C ASN A 290 -5.12 -3.16 4.23
N TYR A 291 -5.03 -4.43 4.65
CA TYR A 291 -5.40 -4.84 5.99
C TYR A 291 -4.43 -5.88 6.53
N TYR A 292 -3.97 -5.67 7.77
CA TYR A 292 -3.05 -6.59 8.44
C TYR A 292 -3.47 -6.95 9.86
N THR A 293 -4.06 -5.99 10.61
CA THR A 293 -4.33 -6.14 12.04
C THR A 293 -5.44 -5.21 12.52
N THR A 294 -5.83 -5.37 13.77
CA THR A 294 -6.69 -4.45 14.54
C THR A 294 -5.92 -3.99 15.79
N GLN A 295 -6.41 -2.95 16.44
CA GLN A 295 -5.86 -2.46 17.70
C GLN A 295 -6.91 -2.43 18.80
N MET A 296 -6.59 -3.00 19.98
CA MET A 296 -7.34 -2.76 21.19
C MET A 296 -6.77 -1.51 21.88
N LEU A 297 -7.65 -0.59 22.26
CA LEU A 297 -7.29 0.75 22.71
C LEU A 297 -7.95 1.05 24.05
N LYS A 298 -7.34 1.94 24.81
CA LYS A 298 -7.95 2.68 25.91
C LYS A 298 -7.53 4.14 25.85
N ALA A 299 -8.29 5.01 26.50
CA ALA A 299 -7.91 6.41 26.68
C ALA A 299 -6.61 6.50 27.47
N GLY A 300 -5.65 7.31 27.00
CA GLY A 300 -4.33 7.47 27.62
C GLY A 300 -3.31 7.97 26.62
N GLY A 301 -2.02 7.92 27.04
CA GLY A 301 -0.94 8.46 26.21
C GLY A 301 -0.81 9.98 26.32
N GLN A 302 0.39 10.48 26.03
CA GLN A 302 0.69 11.91 26.03
C GLN A 302 0.64 12.52 24.64
N ASP A 303 0.84 11.68 23.62
CA ASP A 303 0.90 12.09 22.23
C ASP A 303 -0.43 11.86 21.53
N PHE A 304 -0.75 12.73 20.57
CA PHE A 304 -1.93 12.60 19.73
C PHE A 304 -1.89 11.26 18.95
N PRO A 305 -2.95 10.47 18.89
CA PRO A 305 -4.35 10.75 19.26
C PRO A 305 -4.75 10.41 20.72
N TYR A 306 -3.82 10.38 21.66
CA TYR A 306 -4.05 10.18 23.10
C TYR A 306 -4.69 8.81 23.42
N VAL A 307 -4.14 7.78 22.85
CA VAL A 307 -4.53 6.37 23.07
C VAL A 307 -3.36 5.54 23.58
N GLU A 308 -3.67 4.51 24.36
CA GLU A 308 -2.74 3.44 24.67
C GLU A 308 -3.21 2.15 24.02
N ILE A 309 -2.28 1.40 23.44
CA ILE A 309 -2.55 0.07 22.86
C ILE A 309 -2.57 -0.96 23.97
N VAL A 310 -3.60 -1.81 23.98
CA VAL A 310 -3.79 -2.90 24.94
C VAL A 310 -3.53 -4.24 24.25
N ASP A 311 -2.63 -5.05 24.80
CA ASP A 311 -2.38 -6.41 24.30
C ASP A 311 -3.50 -7.37 24.72
N ARG A 312 -4.15 -8.03 23.77
CA ARG A 312 -5.22 -9.01 23.99
C ARG A 312 -4.73 -10.44 24.12
N ASN A 313 -3.43 -10.69 24.03
CA ASN A 313 -2.84 -12.03 23.93
C ASN A 313 -3.37 -12.87 22.75
N PHE A 314 -3.74 -12.21 21.65
CA PHE A 314 -4.08 -12.88 20.40
C PHE A 314 -2.81 -13.46 19.74
N PRO A 315 -2.95 -14.49 18.87
CA PRO A 315 -1.85 -14.89 18.01
C PRO A 315 -1.31 -13.69 17.23
N LYS A 316 0.01 -13.58 17.11
CA LYS A 316 0.67 -12.46 16.45
C LYS A 316 1.56 -12.94 15.31
N THR A 317 1.71 -12.07 14.34
CA THR A 317 2.73 -12.20 13.28
C THR A 317 4.11 -11.83 13.82
N ASP A 318 5.16 -12.05 13.05
CA ASP A 318 6.52 -11.62 13.44
C ASP A 318 6.69 -10.08 13.47
N MET A 319 5.72 -9.34 12.94
CA MET A 319 5.60 -7.88 13.15
C MET A 319 5.05 -7.52 14.53
N GLY A 320 4.62 -8.51 15.32
CA GLY A 320 3.91 -8.29 16.59
C GLY A 320 2.44 -7.90 16.39
N TRP A 321 1.92 -7.97 15.15
CA TRP A 321 0.54 -7.63 14.84
C TRP A 321 -0.41 -8.77 15.16
N GLU A 322 -1.51 -8.47 15.82
CA GLU A 322 -2.54 -9.45 16.14
C GLU A 322 -3.23 -9.99 14.89
N ILE A 323 -3.42 -11.31 14.82
CA ILE A 323 -4.10 -11.98 13.71
C ILE A 323 -5.59 -11.99 13.99
N GLU A 324 -6.36 -11.12 13.34
CA GLU A 324 -7.81 -11.02 13.50
C GLU A 324 -8.52 -10.89 12.14
N PRO A 325 -8.92 -12.00 11.49
CA PRO A 325 -9.56 -11.96 10.18
C PRO A 325 -10.86 -11.15 10.15
N LYS A 326 -11.58 -11.07 11.27
CA LYS A 326 -12.82 -10.28 11.38
C LYS A 326 -12.57 -8.78 11.17
N GLY A 327 -11.41 -8.27 11.54
CA GLY A 327 -11.05 -6.86 11.32
C GLY A 327 -11.03 -6.48 9.85
N LEU A 328 -10.72 -7.43 8.94
CA LEU A 328 -10.85 -7.19 7.50
C LEU A 328 -12.30 -6.94 7.08
N ALA A 329 -13.26 -7.67 7.64
CA ALA A 329 -14.68 -7.38 7.38
C ALA A 329 -15.08 -6.01 7.93
N ASP A 330 -14.57 -5.62 9.10
CA ASP A 330 -14.85 -4.31 9.68
C ASP A 330 -14.29 -3.18 8.79
N ALA A 331 -13.07 -3.33 8.26
CA ALA A 331 -12.49 -2.40 7.29
C ALA A 331 -13.31 -2.29 6.00
N ILE A 332 -13.72 -3.42 5.42
CA ILE A 332 -14.55 -3.44 4.21
C ILE A 332 -15.90 -2.75 4.47
N ASN A 333 -16.56 -3.05 5.58
CA ASN A 333 -17.83 -2.43 5.95
C ASN A 333 -17.69 -0.92 6.19
N LEU A 334 -16.59 -0.47 6.80
CA LEU A 334 -16.30 0.94 6.96
C LEU A 334 -16.21 1.66 5.62
N VAL A 335 -15.44 1.11 4.68
CA VAL A 335 -15.31 1.70 3.33
C VAL A 335 -16.65 1.75 2.62
N SER A 336 -17.45 0.68 2.70
CA SER A 336 -18.80 0.62 2.11
C SER A 336 -19.77 1.66 2.68
N GLN A 337 -19.63 2.07 3.94
CA GLN A 337 -20.44 3.16 4.53
C GLN A 337 -20.09 4.53 3.92
N TYR A 338 -18.83 4.72 3.53
CA TYR A 338 -18.37 5.97 2.91
C TYR A 338 -18.60 6.01 1.41
N ALA A 339 -18.52 4.86 0.73
CA ALA A 339 -18.64 4.71 -0.71
C ALA A 339 -19.45 3.43 -1.06
N PRO A 340 -20.81 3.42 -0.90
CA PRO A 340 -21.63 2.21 -0.95
C PRO A 340 -21.47 1.43 -2.23
N ASP A 341 -21.49 1.89 -3.38
CA ASP A 341 -21.46 1.14 -4.64
C ASP A 341 -20.08 1.09 -5.30
N MET A 342 -19.06 1.58 -4.58
CA MET A 342 -17.70 1.65 -5.09
C MET A 342 -17.10 0.24 -5.23
N PRO A 343 -16.54 -0.14 -6.39
CA PRO A 343 -15.74 -1.35 -6.52
C PRO A 343 -14.57 -1.35 -5.52
N LEU A 344 -14.42 -2.46 -4.79
CA LEU A 344 -13.39 -2.62 -3.76
C LEU A 344 -12.43 -3.74 -4.15
N TYR A 345 -11.15 -3.54 -3.86
CA TYR A 345 -10.13 -4.56 -3.95
C TYR A 345 -9.43 -4.69 -2.61
N ILE A 346 -9.17 -5.93 -2.16
CA ILE A 346 -8.20 -6.16 -1.10
C ILE A 346 -6.83 -6.13 -1.77
N THR A 347 -6.16 -5.00 -1.67
CA THR A 347 -4.93 -4.72 -2.41
C THR A 347 -3.67 -5.20 -1.72
N GLU A 348 -3.75 -5.40 -0.40
CA GLU A 348 -2.74 -6.09 0.38
C GLU A 348 -3.37 -6.78 1.59
N ASN A 349 -3.00 -8.04 1.78
CA ASN A 349 -3.24 -8.81 3.00
C ASN A 349 -2.20 -9.93 3.08
N GLY A 350 -1.57 -10.11 4.23
CA GLY A 350 -0.48 -11.07 4.42
C GLY A 350 0.12 -10.99 5.81
N MET A 351 1.11 -11.84 6.08
CA MET A 351 1.80 -11.84 7.36
C MET A 351 3.30 -12.06 7.21
N ALA A 352 4.08 -11.38 8.05
CA ALA A 352 5.49 -11.71 8.23
C ALA A 352 5.64 -13.01 9.01
N SER A 353 6.59 -13.85 8.57
CA SER A 353 6.99 -15.07 9.27
C SER A 353 8.49 -15.32 9.08
N GLU A 354 9.20 -15.56 10.18
CA GLU A 354 10.64 -15.92 10.16
C GLU A 354 10.88 -17.33 9.58
N LYS A 355 9.83 -18.15 9.48
CA LYS A 355 9.92 -19.48 8.84
C LYS A 355 10.26 -19.33 7.36
N SER A 356 11.38 -19.89 6.95
CA SER A 356 11.93 -19.66 5.61
C SER A 356 11.11 -20.28 4.49
N ILE A 357 10.84 -21.61 4.54
CA ILE A 357 10.17 -22.35 3.47
C ILE A 357 8.85 -22.97 3.93
N SER A 358 8.86 -23.66 5.07
CA SER A 358 7.64 -24.26 5.62
C SER A 358 6.91 -23.23 6.48
N ASP A 359 5.79 -22.74 6.00
CA ASP A 359 5.02 -21.64 6.59
C ASP A 359 3.50 -21.94 6.73
N PRO A 360 3.12 -23.02 7.44
CA PRO A 360 1.72 -23.43 7.60
C PRO A 360 0.86 -22.35 8.27
N ASP A 361 1.44 -21.50 9.12
CA ASP A 361 0.74 -20.41 9.79
C ASP A 361 0.27 -19.36 8.77
N ARG A 362 1.09 -19.07 7.73
CA ARG A 362 0.72 -18.17 6.63
C ARG A 362 -0.40 -18.77 5.78
N ILE A 363 -0.38 -20.09 5.54
CA ILE A 363 -1.49 -20.78 4.87
C ILE A 363 -2.80 -20.57 5.65
N LYS A 364 -2.75 -20.81 6.97
CA LYS A 364 -3.91 -20.61 7.84
C LYS A 364 -4.37 -19.15 7.84
N TYR A 365 -3.45 -18.19 7.89
CA TYR A 365 -3.77 -16.77 7.80
C TYR A 365 -4.56 -16.45 6.53
N TYR A 366 -4.09 -16.89 5.36
CA TYR A 366 -4.81 -16.67 4.10
C TYR A 366 -6.17 -17.37 4.08
N GLN A 367 -6.26 -18.61 4.54
CA GLN A 367 -7.53 -19.34 4.60
C GLN A 367 -8.57 -18.59 5.43
N ASP A 368 -8.19 -18.13 6.61
CA ASP A 368 -9.09 -17.44 7.53
C ASP A 368 -9.56 -16.10 6.97
N HIS A 369 -8.65 -15.30 6.37
CA HIS A 369 -8.99 -14.00 5.78
C HIS A 369 -9.82 -14.15 4.51
N LEU A 370 -9.48 -15.07 3.61
CA LEU A 370 -10.24 -15.32 2.39
C LEU A 370 -11.66 -15.84 2.67
N ASN A 371 -11.85 -16.65 3.72
CA ASN A 371 -13.17 -17.06 4.16
C ASN A 371 -14.04 -15.87 4.62
N VAL A 372 -13.43 -14.85 5.22
CA VAL A 372 -14.12 -13.61 5.55
C VAL A 372 -14.46 -12.82 4.29
N VAL A 373 -13.52 -12.64 3.37
CA VAL A 373 -13.75 -11.93 2.11
C VAL A 373 -14.84 -12.62 1.29
N ALA A 374 -14.84 -13.95 1.19
CA ALA A 374 -15.85 -14.70 0.45
C ALA A 374 -17.27 -14.48 0.99
N LYS A 375 -17.42 -14.36 2.30
CA LYS A 375 -18.74 -14.04 2.93
C LYS A 375 -19.20 -12.62 2.60
N VAL A 376 -18.29 -11.64 2.73
CA VAL A 376 -18.61 -10.23 2.51
C VAL A 376 -18.86 -9.94 1.02
N ALA A 377 -18.13 -10.61 0.11
CA ALA A 377 -18.29 -10.49 -1.33
C ALA A 377 -19.65 -10.96 -1.87
N GLN A 378 -20.47 -11.65 -1.06
CA GLN A 378 -21.85 -11.99 -1.41
C GLN A 378 -22.78 -10.79 -1.43
N THR A 379 -22.43 -9.71 -0.73
CA THR A 379 -23.29 -8.53 -0.53
C THR A 379 -22.62 -7.21 -0.94
N LEU A 380 -21.30 -7.16 -0.98
CA LEU A 380 -20.54 -5.96 -1.31
C LEU A 380 -19.70 -6.18 -2.59
N PRO A 381 -19.43 -5.11 -3.36
CA PRO A 381 -18.78 -5.19 -4.67
C PRO A 381 -17.27 -5.41 -4.60
N ILE A 382 -16.83 -6.48 -3.92
CA ILE A 382 -15.41 -6.85 -3.84
C ILE A 382 -14.99 -7.55 -5.13
N LYS A 383 -14.02 -6.99 -5.83
CA LYS A 383 -13.60 -7.40 -7.17
C LYS A 383 -12.33 -8.24 -7.21
N GLY A 384 -11.51 -8.20 -6.15
CA GLY A 384 -10.27 -8.96 -6.14
C GLY A 384 -9.54 -8.92 -4.81
N TYR A 385 -8.53 -9.79 -4.73
CA TYR A 385 -7.67 -9.96 -3.56
C TYR A 385 -6.22 -10.16 -4.00
N PHE A 386 -5.30 -9.40 -3.40
CA PHE A 386 -3.88 -9.47 -3.65
C PHE A 386 -3.12 -9.88 -2.40
N ALA A 387 -2.37 -10.97 -2.50
CA ALA A 387 -1.49 -11.42 -1.44
C ALA A 387 -0.29 -10.45 -1.29
N TRP A 388 -0.01 -10.03 -0.08
CA TRP A 388 1.21 -9.32 0.26
C TRP A 388 2.18 -10.29 0.94
N SER A 389 3.31 -10.60 0.31
CA SER A 389 3.75 -10.18 -1.02
C SER A 389 4.22 -11.40 -1.83
N LEU A 390 4.48 -11.22 -3.13
CA LEU A 390 5.00 -12.29 -3.98
C LEU A 390 6.36 -12.79 -3.46
N LEU A 391 7.29 -11.87 -3.24
CA LEU A 391 8.67 -12.15 -2.82
C LEU A 391 8.90 -11.71 -1.37
N ASP A 392 9.77 -12.40 -0.63
CA ASP A 392 10.46 -11.78 0.48
C ASP A 392 11.23 -10.58 -0.06
N ASN A 393 11.21 -9.46 0.65
CA ASN A 393 11.73 -8.20 0.12
C ASN A 393 12.29 -7.30 1.23
N PHE A 394 12.68 -6.08 0.88
CA PHE A 394 13.10 -5.05 1.81
C PHE A 394 11.87 -4.50 2.55
N GLU A 395 11.73 -4.82 3.84
CA GLU A 395 10.60 -4.40 4.69
C GLU A 395 10.89 -3.08 5.39
N TRP A 396 11.14 -2.05 4.62
CA TRP A 396 11.25 -0.66 5.04
C TRP A 396 12.24 -0.46 6.20
N ALA A 397 11.81 0.12 7.33
CA ALA A 397 12.67 0.31 8.49
C ALA A 397 13.21 -0.99 9.10
N PHE A 398 12.57 -2.14 8.87
CA PHE A 398 13.00 -3.46 9.34
C PHE A 398 14.04 -4.13 8.42
N GLY A 399 14.43 -3.49 7.32
CA GLY A 399 15.38 -4.06 6.36
C GLY A 399 14.92 -5.41 5.82
N TYR A 400 15.78 -6.40 5.82
CA TYR A 400 15.48 -7.74 5.30
C TYR A 400 15.04 -8.76 6.36
N LYS A 401 14.77 -8.31 7.58
CA LYS A 401 14.44 -9.18 8.71
C LYS A 401 13.01 -9.73 8.64
N LYS A 402 12.06 -8.95 8.14
CA LYS A 402 10.65 -9.32 8.07
C LYS A 402 10.30 -9.89 6.70
N ARG A 403 9.75 -11.11 6.67
CA ARG A 403 9.53 -11.86 5.44
C ARG A 403 8.05 -12.11 5.20
N PHE A 404 7.47 -11.37 4.27
CA PHE A 404 6.07 -11.49 3.85
C PHE A 404 5.86 -12.38 2.63
N GLY A 405 6.91 -12.68 1.88
CA GLY A 405 6.83 -13.34 0.58
C GLY A 405 6.19 -14.72 0.59
N LEU A 406 5.47 -15.04 -0.47
CA LEU A 406 5.11 -16.41 -0.85
C LEU A 406 6.35 -17.17 -1.36
N VAL A 407 7.31 -16.43 -1.89
CA VAL A 407 8.59 -16.93 -2.39
C VAL A 407 9.70 -16.44 -1.46
N TYR A 408 10.50 -17.36 -0.96
CA TYR A 408 11.72 -17.04 -0.24
C TYR A 408 12.77 -16.52 -1.20
N VAL A 409 13.39 -15.39 -0.85
CA VAL A 409 14.54 -14.83 -1.56
C VAL A 409 15.78 -14.96 -0.66
N ASP A 410 16.78 -15.63 -1.17
CA ASP A 410 18.13 -15.60 -0.60
C ASP A 410 18.80 -14.30 -1.06
N TYR A 411 18.99 -13.35 -0.16
CA TYR A 411 19.47 -12.02 -0.52
C TYR A 411 20.96 -11.98 -0.93
N GLU A 412 21.73 -13.02 -0.63
CA GLU A 412 23.15 -13.12 -1.06
C GLU A 412 23.25 -13.65 -2.50
N THR A 413 22.49 -14.72 -2.79
CA THR A 413 22.54 -15.41 -4.10
C THR A 413 21.43 -14.97 -5.05
N GLN A 414 20.43 -14.25 -4.55
CA GLN A 414 19.23 -13.86 -5.27
C GLN A 414 18.39 -15.08 -5.77
N GLN A 415 18.58 -16.26 -5.18
CA GLN A 415 17.80 -17.44 -5.52
C GLN A 415 16.37 -17.35 -4.97
N ARG A 416 15.39 -17.71 -5.82
CA ARG A 416 13.97 -17.79 -5.47
C ARG A 416 13.60 -19.22 -5.11
N THR A 417 12.95 -19.41 -3.95
CA THR A 417 12.44 -20.72 -3.51
C THR A 417 10.98 -20.62 -3.10
N LYS A 418 10.11 -21.38 -3.75
CA LYS A 418 8.67 -21.42 -3.46
C LYS A 418 8.42 -21.95 -2.05
N LYS A 419 7.72 -21.18 -1.22
CA LYS A 419 7.32 -21.62 0.12
C LYS A 419 6.10 -22.56 0.05
N ASP A 420 5.73 -23.17 1.18
CA ASP A 420 4.55 -24.03 1.22
C ASP A 420 3.26 -23.21 1.00
N SER A 421 3.21 -21.96 1.43
CA SER A 421 2.11 -21.01 1.12
C SER A 421 1.98 -20.74 -0.39
N PHE A 422 3.08 -20.65 -1.14
CA PHE A 422 3.03 -20.55 -2.60
C PHE A 422 2.36 -21.79 -3.23
N LYS A 423 2.79 -22.99 -2.82
CA LYS A 423 2.23 -24.26 -3.33
C LYS A 423 0.75 -24.40 -2.96
N TRP A 424 0.38 -23.91 -1.78
CA TRP A 424 -1.02 -23.84 -1.36
C TRP A 424 -1.83 -22.95 -2.31
N TRP A 425 -1.39 -21.70 -2.59
CA TRP A 425 -2.04 -20.83 -3.56
C TRP A 425 -2.16 -21.50 -4.93
N GLN A 426 -1.11 -22.15 -5.42
CA GLN A 426 -1.11 -22.88 -6.66
C GLN A 426 -2.22 -23.95 -6.69
N SER A 427 -2.40 -24.70 -5.60
CA SER A 427 -3.45 -25.71 -5.50
C SER A 427 -4.86 -25.14 -5.41
N GLU A 428 -5.03 -23.96 -4.79
CA GLU A 428 -6.32 -23.32 -4.54
C GLU A 428 -6.84 -22.52 -5.74
N LEU A 429 -5.93 -22.04 -6.61
CA LEU A 429 -6.26 -21.24 -7.77
C LEU A 429 -6.42 -22.03 -9.07
N VAL A 430 -6.33 -23.37 -9.03
CA VAL A 430 -6.59 -24.23 -10.19
C VAL A 430 -7.95 -23.91 -10.78
N ARG A 431 -7.98 -23.56 -12.06
CA ARG A 431 -9.23 -23.39 -12.79
C ARG A 431 -9.81 -24.76 -13.12
N PRO A 432 -11.12 -25.01 -12.89
CA PRO A 432 -11.74 -26.23 -13.39
C PRO A 432 -11.51 -26.33 -14.90
N LEU A 433 -11.14 -27.52 -15.38
CA LEU A 433 -11.13 -27.80 -16.81
C LEU A 433 -12.51 -27.48 -17.36
N ALA A 434 -12.58 -26.62 -18.37
CA ALA A 434 -13.81 -26.21 -19.02
C ALA A 434 -14.51 -27.38 -19.74
#